data_b9061659e7b6d34bfd393b70b336511d
#
_entry.id   b9061659e7b6d34bfd393b70b336511d
#
_cell.length_a   1.000
_cell.length_b   1.000
_cell.length_c   1.000
_cell.angle_alpha   90.00
_cell.angle_beta   90.00
_cell.angle_gamma   90.00
#
_symmetry.space_group_name_H-M   'P 1'
#
loop_
_entity.id
_entity.type
_entity.pdbx_description
1 polymer ?
#
loop_
_entity_poly.entity_id
_entity_poly.type
_entity_poly.pdbx_seq_one_letter_code
_entity_poly.pdbx_strand_id
1 'polypeptide(L)'
;WGERVGWLVLWVWGSACVWLPPAWADPRSLAAAPRTHLAVVIDDNYPPYIFRQQDGQLVGYLVDLWQLWQQHTGIQVQLLASDWSLAQERMARGEADVIDTLFRTPEREQRYLFSRPYADVPVAIYVHRDIGGIHDAATLRGLVVGVKAADACVRQLNSMGVTSQLAFESYEKIIAAAITGRVKVFCLDEPPANYLLYRSGAQEQFVRVFRLYEGQFHRAVRLHDAALLQQVEQGFDRISPTELASLRDKWFGTPVGSVRLDAATLRHILLALAATLLLGVLAAAWSVLLRRQVRARTRELQAERARLHTLLDMLPDLV
;
A
#
# COMPACT_ATOMS: atom_id res chain seq x y z
N TRP A 1 28.95 -71.32 80.97
CA TRP A 1 28.22 -72.05 79.91
C TRP A 1 26.96 -71.29 79.58
N GLY A 2 26.76 -70.88 78.35
CA GLY A 2 25.56 -70.28 77.90
C GLY A 2 25.83 -68.93 77.22
N GLU A 3 26.07 -69.01 75.95
CA GLU A 3 26.27 -67.89 75.03
C GLU A 3 24.97 -67.07 74.89
N ARG A 4 25.12 -65.78 75.01
CA ARG A 4 24.05 -64.84 74.63
C ARG A 4 24.41 -64.18 73.25
N VAL A 5 23.72 -64.59 72.25
CA VAL A 5 23.78 -64.00 70.91
C VAL A 5 23.04 -62.66 70.94
N GLY A 6 23.78 -61.56 70.74
CA GLY A 6 23.22 -60.26 70.66
C GLY A 6 22.90 -59.94 69.16
N TRP A 7 21.68 -59.55 68.88
CA TRP A 7 21.23 -59.08 67.55
C TRP A 7 21.61 -57.63 67.38
N LEU A 8 22.51 -57.37 66.45
CA LEU A 8 22.83 -56.02 65.92
C LEU A 8 21.85 -55.70 64.83
N VAL A 9 20.96 -54.73 65.06
CA VAL A 9 20.07 -54.15 64.05
C VAL A 9 20.82 -53.02 63.35
N LEU A 10 21.28 -53.29 62.16
CA LEU A 10 21.85 -52.27 61.25
C LEU A 10 20.75 -51.48 60.62
N TRP A 11 20.61 -50.18 60.98
CA TRP A 11 19.79 -49.17 60.27
C TRP A 11 20.54 -48.73 59.02
N VAL A 12 20.11 -49.17 57.84
CA VAL A 12 20.56 -48.67 56.57
C VAL A 12 19.75 -47.42 56.25
N TRP A 13 20.36 -46.27 56.39
CA TRP A 13 19.82 -44.98 55.85
C TRP A 13 19.98 -45.03 54.37
N GLY A 14 18.91 -45.31 53.62
CA GLY A 14 18.78 -45.12 52.18
C GLY A 14 18.66 -43.63 51.83
N SER A 15 19.76 -42.98 51.47
CA SER A 15 19.72 -41.65 50.89
C SER A 15 19.10 -41.74 49.49
N ALA A 16 17.81 -41.43 49.39
CA ALA A 16 17.16 -41.24 48.11
C ALA A 16 17.70 -39.94 47.50
N CYS A 17 18.72 -40.03 46.63
CA CYS A 17 19.10 -38.95 45.73
C CYS A 17 17.95 -38.73 44.76
N VAL A 18 17.12 -37.72 45.02
CA VAL A 18 16.16 -37.20 44.06
C VAL A 18 16.97 -36.51 42.94
N TRP A 19 17.15 -37.22 41.85
CA TRP A 19 17.63 -36.62 40.61
C TRP A 19 16.55 -35.67 40.09
N LEU A 20 16.68 -34.36 40.36
CA LEU A 20 15.98 -33.32 39.66
C LEU A 20 16.68 -33.21 38.27
N PRO A 21 15.96 -33.43 37.17
CA PRO A 21 16.53 -33.16 35.87
C PRO A 21 16.92 -31.67 35.79
N PRO A 22 18.08 -31.32 35.23
CA PRO A 22 18.40 -29.92 35.02
C PRO A 22 17.28 -29.31 34.17
N ALA A 23 16.67 -28.25 34.68
CA ALA A 23 15.73 -27.45 33.90
C ALA A 23 16.49 -26.92 32.68
N TRP A 24 16.33 -27.60 31.55
CA TRP A 24 16.74 -27.11 30.28
C TRP A 24 15.91 -25.85 30.03
N ALA A 25 16.47 -24.72 30.39
CA ALA A 25 15.93 -23.44 29.96
C ALA A 25 15.87 -23.49 28.41
N ASP A 26 14.67 -23.54 27.87
CA ASP A 26 14.45 -23.54 26.45
C ASP A 26 15.10 -22.26 25.89
N PRO A 27 16.14 -22.35 25.04
CA PRO A 27 16.81 -21.15 24.51
C PRO A 27 15.87 -20.26 23.65
N ARG A 28 14.65 -20.73 23.42
CA ARG A 28 13.61 -19.99 22.66
C ARG A 28 12.79 -19.00 23.50
N SER A 29 13.00 -18.92 24.80
CA SER A 29 12.23 -18.08 25.72
C SER A 29 12.97 -16.81 26.17
N LEU A 30 14.04 -16.40 25.50
CA LEU A 30 14.46 -15.01 25.52
C LEU A 30 13.57 -14.20 24.58
N ALA A 31 12.29 -14.07 24.94
CA ALA A 31 11.46 -13.00 24.41
C ALA A 31 12.22 -11.70 24.71
N ALA A 32 12.80 -11.10 23.67
CA ALA A 32 13.46 -9.81 23.82
C ALA A 32 12.48 -8.87 24.53
N ALA A 33 12.97 -8.16 25.57
CA ALA A 33 12.15 -7.21 26.31
C ALA A 33 11.38 -6.32 25.33
N PRO A 34 10.09 -6.06 25.59
CA PRO A 34 9.29 -5.27 24.65
C PRO A 34 9.98 -3.94 24.40
N ARG A 35 10.30 -3.66 23.15
CA ARG A 35 10.93 -2.40 22.76
C ARG A 35 9.97 -1.26 23.08
N THR A 36 10.44 -0.24 23.78
CA THR A 36 9.66 0.96 24.10
C THR A 36 9.95 2.11 23.13
N HIS A 37 11.05 2.00 22.37
CA HIS A 37 11.52 3.02 21.43
C HIS A 37 11.96 2.35 20.14
N LEU A 38 11.75 3.05 19.03
CA LEU A 38 12.13 2.63 17.68
C LEU A 38 12.79 3.82 16.95
N ALA A 39 14.04 3.67 16.53
CA ALA A 39 14.74 4.64 15.71
C ALA A 39 14.56 4.29 14.22
N VAL A 40 14.02 5.22 13.45
CA VAL A 40 13.75 5.05 12.02
C VAL A 40 14.55 6.07 11.22
N VAL A 41 15.47 5.60 10.38
CA VAL A 41 16.15 6.48 9.43
C VAL A 41 15.34 6.61 8.15
N ILE A 42 15.29 7.83 7.62
CA ILE A 42 14.49 8.18 6.47
C ILE A 42 15.09 9.40 5.75
N ASP A 43 14.80 9.54 4.46
CA ASP A 43 15.12 10.74 3.69
C ASP A 43 14.39 11.97 4.26
N ASP A 44 14.97 13.14 4.23
CA ASP A 44 14.31 14.37 4.65
C ASP A 44 13.91 15.30 3.50
N ASN A 45 14.08 14.83 2.26
CA ASN A 45 13.75 15.59 1.04
C ASN A 45 13.07 14.69 -0.01
N TYR A 46 11.88 14.19 0.33
CA TYR A 46 11.07 13.35 -0.54
C TYR A 46 9.57 13.73 -0.47
N PRO A 47 9.20 14.97 -0.88
CA PRO A 47 7.80 15.39 -0.84
C PRO A 47 6.92 14.61 -1.84
N PRO A 48 5.63 14.39 -1.55
CA PRO A 48 4.92 14.75 -0.33
C PRO A 48 5.01 13.70 0.78
N TYR A 49 5.83 12.65 0.60
CA TYR A 49 5.97 11.57 1.58
C TYR A 49 6.63 12.05 2.88
N ILE A 50 7.77 12.76 2.76
CA ILE A 50 8.49 13.33 3.90
C ILE A 50 9.42 14.45 3.42
N PHE A 51 9.39 15.58 4.07
CA PHE A 51 10.22 16.74 3.72
C PHE A 51 10.28 17.77 4.85
N ARG A 52 11.26 18.67 4.79
CA ARG A 52 11.32 19.80 5.72
C ARG A 52 10.61 21.02 5.13
N GLN A 53 9.81 21.67 5.98
CA GLN A 53 9.27 23.00 5.71
C GLN A 53 10.35 24.08 5.86
N GLN A 54 10.00 25.32 5.52
CA GLN A 54 10.94 26.46 5.62
C GLN A 54 11.42 26.74 7.05
N ASP A 55 10.62 26.41 8.05
CA ASP A 55 10.94 26.52 9.48
C ASP A 55 11.79 25.34 10.00
N GLY A 56 12.15 24.39 9.13
CA GLY A 56 12.91 23.18 9.45
C GLY A 56 12.07 22.03 10.00
N GLN A 57 10.75 22.22 10.21
CA GLN A 57 9.88 21.16 10.71
C GLN A 57 9.76 20.03 9.68
N LEU A 58 9.91 18.79 10.16
CA LEU A 58 9.71 17.60 9.36
C LEU A 58 8.22 17.30 9.25
N VAL A 59 7.72 17.18 8.01
CA VAL A 59 6.31 16.95 7.71
C VAL A 59 6.18 15.95 6.55
N GLY A 60 4.98 15.43 6.33
CA GLY A 60 4.69 14.55 5.20
C GLY A 60 3.84 13.35 5.60
N TYR A 61 3.42 12.62 4.58
CA TYR A 61 2.61 11.41 4.73
C TYR A 61 3.24 10.41 5.71
N LEU A 62 4.55 10.19 5.62
CA LEU A 62 5.25 9.21 6.46
C LEU A 62 5.43 9.68 7.91
N VAL A 63 5.54 10.98 8.15
CA VAL A 63 5.57 11.53 9.52
C VAL A 63 4.27 11.20 10.24
N ASP A 64 3.14 11.52 9.61
CA ASP A 64 1.82 11.21 10.18
C ASP A 64 1.57 9.70 10.27
N LEU A 65 2.03 8.93 9.28
CA LEU A 65 1.86 7.47 9.25
C LEU A 65 2.63 6.78 10.40
N TRP A 66 3.87 7.20 10.69
CA TRP A 66 4.63 6.71 11.83
C TRP A 66 4.05 7.17 13.17
N GLN A 67 3.43 8.35 13.20
CA GLN A 67 2.70 8.82 14.37
C GLN A 67 1.46 7.96 14.66
N LEU A 68 0.70 7.58 13.63
CA LEU A 68 -0.40 6.61 13.77
C LEU A 68 0.11 5.25 14.26
N TRP A 69 1.21 4.76 13.70
CA TRP A 69 1.84 3.52 14.14
C TRP A 69 2.21 3.56 15.63
N GLN A 70 2.80 4.67 16.09
CA GLN A 70 3.11 4.90 17.51
C GLN A 70 1.86 4.89 18.37
N GLN A 71 0.76 5.52 17.93
CA GLN A 71 -0.52 5.54 18.67
C GLN A 71 -1.11 4.14 18.81
N HIS A 72 -1.05 3.32 17.76
CA HIS A 72 -1.61 1.96 17.77
C HIS A 72 -0.74 0.92 18.49
N THR A 73 0.56 1.17 18.61
CA THR A 73 1.50 0.22 19.24
C THR A 73 1.91 0.59 20.65
N GLY A 74 1.84 1.88 21.01
CA GLY A 74 2.39 2.42 22.25
C GLY A 74 3.92 2.54 22.27
N ILE A 75 4.61 2.20 21.15
CA ILE A 75 6.06 2.28 21.03
C ILE A 75 6.42 3.67 20.49
N GLN A 76 7.33 4.38 21.17
CA GLN A 76 7.77 5.69 20.71
C GLN A 76 8.65 5.58 19.47
N VAL A 77 8.37 6.39 18.46
CA VAL A 77 9.12 6.43 17.20
C VAL A 77 9.95 7.72 17.13
N GLN A 78 11.24 7.55 16.91
CA GLN A 78 12.16 8.65 16.62
C GLN A 78 12.52 8.61 15.12
N LEU A 79 12.05 9.60 14.35
CA LEU A 79 12.42 9.76 12.96
C LEU A 79 13.77 10.46 12.87
N LEU A 80 14.80 9.76 12.37
CA LEU A 80 16.15 10.26 12.12
C LEU A 80 16.26 10.67 10.64
N ALA A 81 15.61 11.78 10.28
CA ALA A 81 15.56 12.26 8.91
C ALA A 81 16.84 13.03 8.53
N SER A 82 17.42 12.67 7.39
CA SER A 82 18.63 13.28 6.81
C SER A 82 18.64 13.08 5.29
N ASP A 83 19.67 13.59 4.63
CA ASP A 83 19.86 13.20 3.23
C ASP A 83 19.96 11.66 3.07
N TRP A 84 19.57 11.17 1.90
CA TRP A 84 19.40 9.74 1.65
C TRP A 84 20.70 8.92 1.83
N SER A 85 21.85 9.50 1.48
CA SER A 85 23.13 8.82 1.64
C SER A 85 23.45 8.61 3.12
N LEU A 86 23.28 9.65 3.91
CA LEU A 86 23.52 9.59 5.37
C LEU A 86 22.50 8.67 6.07
N ALA A 87 21.23 8.65 5.63
CA ALA A 87 20.23 7.73 6.16
C ALA A 87 20.65 6.27 5.97
N GLN A 88 21.15 5.90 4.77
CA GLN A 88 21.68 4.57 4.50
C GLN A 88 22.94 4.25 5.33
N GLU A 89 23.85 5.21 5.48
CA GLU A 89 25.04 5.03 6.31
C GLU A 89 24.71 4.81 7.80
N ARG A 90 23.78 5.58 8.36
CA ARG A 90 23.29 5.41 9.74
C ARG A 90 22.73 4.03 9.96
N MET A 91 21.90 3.55 9.04
CA MET A 91 21.38 2.19 9.10
C MET A 91 22.47 1.13 9.05
N ALA A 92 23.47 1.31 8.16
CA ALA A 92 24.60 0.41 8.03
C ALA A 92 25.50 0.38 9.29
N ARG A 93 25.67 1.52 9.99
CA ARG A 93 26.40 1.62 11.26
C ARG A 93 25.59 1.13 12.47
N GLY A 94 24.31 0.78 12.29
CA GLY A 94 23.46 0.32 13.38
C GLY A 94 22.95 1.43 14.30
N GLU A 95 22.96 2.69 13.84
CA GLU A 95 22.44 3.85 14.56
C GLU A 95 20.90 3.93 14.54
N ALA A 96 20.26 3.05 13.76
CA ALA A 96 18.81 2.94 13.66
C ALA A 96 18.37 1.49 13.60
N ASP A 97 17.09 1.29 13.91
CA ASP A 97 16.43 -0.01 13.92
C ASP A 97 15.80 -0.33 12.56
N VAL A 98 15.23 0.68 11.92
CA VAL A 98 14.48 0.56 10.66
C VAL A 98 14.98 1.63 9.68
N ILE A 99 15.06 1.28 8.41
CA ILE A 99 15.16 2.22 7.30
C ILE A 99 13.84 2.19 6.51
N ASP A 100 13.26 3.36 6.25
CA ASP A 100 12.02 3.47 5.48
C ASP A 100 12.28 4.01 4.07
N THR A 101 11.28 3.89 3.17
CA THR A 101 11.36 4.28 1.74
C THR A 101 12.43 3.56 0.94
N LEU A 102 12.82 2.36 1.34
CA LEU A 102 13.90 1.62 0.71
C LEU A 102 13.36 0.76 -0.45
N PHE A 103 13.87 0.99 -1.66
CA PHE A 103 13.63 0.07 -2.78
C PHE A 103 14.40 -1.23 -2.56
N ARG A 104 13.73 -2.36 -2.77
CA ARG A 104 14.33 -3.67 -2.71
C ARG A 104 15.22 -3.91 -3.93
N THR A 105 16.49 -4.27 -3.69
CA THR A 105 17.46 -4.62 -4.74
C THR A 105 18.31 -5.80 -4.30
N PRO A 106 18.87 -6.61 -5.23
CA PRO A 106 19.66 -7.78 -4.87
C PRO A 106 20.82 -7.50 -3.90
N GLU A 107 21.45 -6.32 -4.01
CA GLU A 107 22.53 -5.92 -3.08
C GLU A 107 22.00 -5.58 -1.68
N ARG A 108 20.84 -4.95 -1.61
CA ARG A 108 20.22 -4.56 -0.35
C ARG A 108 19.65 -5.78 0.37
N GLU A 109 19.17 -6.79 -0.35
CA GLU A 109 18.75 -8.08 0.21
C GLU A 109 19.86 -8.83 0.95
N GLN A 110 21.10 -8.59 0.58
CA GLN A 110 22.26 -9.17 1.29
C GLN A 110 22.51 -8.54 2.67
N ARG A 111 21.86 -7.42 2.99
CA ARG A 111 22.08 -6.65 4.22
C ARG A 111 20.82 -6.49 5.07
N TYR A 112 19.65 -6.55 4.44
CA TYR A 112 18.38 -6.20 5.07
C TYR A 112 17.29 -7.23 4.82
N LEU A 113 16.39 -7.39 5.79
CA LEU A 113 15.10 -8.02 5.62
C LEU A 113 14.08 -6.92 5.28
N PHE A 114 13.26 -7.18 4.29
CA PHE A 114 12.29 -6.23 3.77
C PHE A 114 10.86 -6.56 4.22
N SER A 115 10.10 -5.54 4.57
CA SER A 115 8.66 -5.64 4.76
C SER A 115 7.93 -5.95 3.44
N ARG A 116 6.65 -6.24 3.51
CA ARG A 116 5.76 -6.14 2.34
C ARG A 116 5.86 -4.73 1.74
N PRO A 117 5.74 -4.59 0.40
CA PRO A 117 5.69 -3.28 -0.23
C PRO A 117 4.42 -2.53 0.23
N TYR A 118 4.53 -1.22 0.40
CA TYR A 118 3.40 -0.40 0.84
C TYR A 118 3.04 0.74 -0.13
N ALA A 119 3.88 1.00 -1.12
CA ALA A 119 3.60 1.96 -2.19
C ALA A 119 4.40 1.61 -3.45
N ASP A 120 3.75 1.70 -4.60
CA ASP A 120 4.41 1.66 -5.91
C ASP A 120 4.88 3.07 -6.26
N VAL A 121 6.10 3.17 -6.76
CA VAL A 121 6.76 4.44 -7.07
C VAL A 121 7.33 4.39 -8.48
N PRO A 122 6.63 4.96 -9.45
CA PRO A 122 7.16 5.10 -10.80
C PRO A 122 8.38 6.00 -10.82
N VAL A 123 9.46 5.56 -11.46
CA VAL A 123 10.71 6.30 -11.68
C VAL A 123 10.80 6.66 -13.15
N ALA A 124 11.02 7.94 -13.44
CA ALA A 124 10.95 8.43 -14.81
C ALA A 124 12.11 9.34 -15.19
N ILE A 125 12.32 9.46 -16.49
CA ILE A 125 13.24 10.41 -17.10
C ILE A 125 12.46 11.67 -17.50
N TYR A 126 12.98 12.79 -17.06
CA TYR A 126 12.51 14.13 -17.38
C TYR A 126 13.55 14.86 -18.24
N VAL A 127 13.07 15.59 -19.21
CA VAL A 127 13.95 16.38 -20.10
C VAL A 127 13.41 17.80 -20.24
N HIS A 128 14.32 18.77 -20.43
CA HIS A 128 13.93 20.11 -20.81
C HIS A 128 13.27 20.09 -22.19
N ARG A 129 12.21 20.89 -22.40
CA ARG A 129 11.40 20.88 -23.64
C ARG A 129 12.19 21.17 -24.92
N ASP A 130 13.34 21.85 -24.78
CA ASP A 130 14.22 22.14 -25.94
C ASP A 130 14.97 20.89 -26.44
N ILE A 131 14.94 19.78 -25.71
CA ILE A 131 15.59 18.54 -26.08
C ILE A 131 14.55 17.58 -26.65
N GLY A 132 14.71 17.26 -27.93
CA GLY A 132 13.91 16.26 -28.65
C GLY A 132 14.65 14.92 -28.78
N GLY A 133 13.94 13.90 -29.26
CA GLY A 133 14.52 12.62 -29.66
C GLY A 133 14.81 11.66 -28.51
N ILE A 134 14.43 11.98 -27.27
CA ILE A 134 14.58 11.10 -26.10
C ILE A 134 13.29 10.31 -25.89
N HIS A 135 13.38 8.97 -25.97
CA HIS A 135 12.21 8.09 -25.84
C HIS A 135 12.52 6.76 -25.10
N ASP A 136 13.81 6.44 -24.90
CA ASP A 136 14.27 5.26 -24.18
C ASP A 136 15.67 5.48 -23.55
N ALA A 137 16.17 4.50 -22.82
CA ALA A 137 17.47 4.56 -22.17
C ALA A 137 18.63 4.61 -23.17
N ALA A 138 18.49 4.05 -24.37
CA ALA A 138 19.55 4.07 -25.38
C ALA A 138 19.80 5.49 -25.88
N THR A 139 18.73 6.30 -26.02
CA THR A 139 18.80 7.71 -26.45
C THR A 139 19.40 8.65 -25.38
N LEU A 140 19.57 8.19 -24.14
CA LEU A 140 20.26 8.93 -23.08
C LEU A 140 21.78 8.86 -23.20
N ARG A 141 22.34 7.93 -24.00
CA ARG A 141 23.79 7.76 -24.11
C ARG A 141 24.43 9.02 -24.66
N GLY A 142 25.49 9.48 -23.98
CA GLY A 142 26.17 10.73 -24.31
C GLY A 142 25.57 12.00 -23.70
N LEU A 143 24.40 11.90 -23.06
CA LEU A 143 23.80 13.00 -22.29
C LEU A 143 24.21 12.88 -20.80
N VAL A 144 24.35 14.03 -20.15
CA VAL A 144 24.55 14.07 -18.70
C VAL A 144 23.18 13.99 -18.01
N VAL A 145 22.97 12.94 -17.24
CA VAL A 145 21.72 12.73 -16.49
C VAL A 145 21.89 13.13 -15.02
N GLY A 146 21.09 14.07 -14.54
CA GLY A 146 21.02 14.43 -13.13
C GLY A 146 20.38 13.30 -12.32
N VAL A 147 21.02 12.85 -11.25
CA VAL A 147 20.58 11.75 -10.39
C VAL A 147 20.76 12.10 -8.93
N LYS A 148 19.96 11.50 -8.05
CA LYS A 148 20.19 11.62 -6.60
C LYS A 148 21.30 10.63 -6.18
N ALA A 149 22.19 11.08 -5.32
CA ALA A 149 23.28 10.24 -4.82
C ALA A 149 22.72 9.02 -4.05
N ALA A 150 23.35 7.86 -4.23
CA ALA A 150 22.97 6.57 -3.62
C ALA A 150 21.54 6.10 -3.93
N ASP A 151 20.90 6.70 -4.93
CA ASP A 151 19.57 6.30 -5.40
C ASP A 151 19.63 5.03 -6.28
N ALA A 152 18.51 4.31 -6.34
CA ALA A 152 18.38 3.13 -7.18
C ALA A 152 18.50 3.46 -8.68
N CYS A 153 18.09 4.66 -9.09
CA CYS A 153 18.20 5.14 -10.47
C CYS A 153 19.64 5.15 -10.98
N VAL A 154 20.62 5.48 -10.13
CA VAL A 154 22.06 5.47 -10.49
C VAL A 154 22.47 4.10 -11.03
N ARG A 155 22.12 3.04 -10.33
CA ARG A 155 22.45 1.67 -10.73
C ARG A 155 21.67 1.22 -11.96
N GLN A 156 20.41 1.57 -12.02
CA GLN A 156 19.55 1.22 -13.15
C GLN A 156 20.08 1.84 -14.46
N LEU A 157 20.47 3.11 -14.44
CA LEU A 157 21.07 3.78 -15.58
C LEU A 157 22.42 3.16 -15.97
N ASN A 158 23.26 2.84 -14.98
CA ASN A 158 24.54 2.16 -15.22
C ASN A 158 24.34 0.79 -15.89
N SER A 159 23.37 -0.01 -15.46
CA SER A 159 23.07 -1.31 -16.07
C SER A 159 22.60 -1.20 -17.53
N MET A 160 22.04 -0.04 -17.91
CA MET A 160 21.61 0.28 -19.29
C MET A 160 22.71 0.99 -20.12
N GLY A 161 23.91 1.14 -19.57
CA GLY A 161 25.06 1.78 -20.23
C GLY A 161 24.99 3.31 -20.24
N VAL A 162 24.16 3.94 -19.40
CA VAL A 162 24.09 5.39 -19.21
C VAL A 162 24.95 5.77 -18.01
N THR A 163 26.25 6.01 -18.27
CA THR A 163 27.25 6.23 -17.22
C THR A 163 27.56 7.72 -16.97
N SER A 164 27.17 8.60 -17.88
CA SER A 164 27.38 10.05 -17.72
C SER A 164 26.30 10.61 -16.79
N GLN A 165 26.60 10.66 -15.49
CA GLN A 165 25.66 11.06 -14.46
C GLN A 165 26.24 12.20 -13.62
N LEU A 166 25.39 13.16 -13.24
CA LEU A 166 25.70 14.21 -12.28
C LEU A 166 24.87 13.97 -11.00
N ALA A 167 25.58 13.58 -9.92
CA ALA A 167 24.95 13.27 -8.66
C ALA A 167 24.68 14.52 -7.80
N PHE A 168 23.52 14.55 -7.19
CA PHE A 168 23.04 15.59 -6.26
C PHE A 168 22.62 14.97 -4.94
N GLU A 169 22.66 15.72 -3.86
CA GLU A 169 22.26 15.26 -2.53
C GLU A 169 20.74 15.05 -2.41
N SER A 170 19.95 15.86 -3.11
CA SER A 170 18.49 15.82 -3.03
C SER A 170 17.82 16.08 -4.37
N TYR A 171 16.55 15.68 -4.49
CA TYR A 171 15.72 15.98 -5.66
C TYR A 171 15.50 17.49 -5.84
N GLU A 172 15.40 18.23 -4.75
CA GLU A 172 15.28 19.70 -4.80
C GLU A 172 16.52 20.35 -5.45
N LYS A 173 17.73 19.85 -5.12
CA LYS A 173 18.97 20.31 -5.78
C LYS A 173 19.04 19.93 -7.26
N ILE A 174 18.47 18.80 -7.66
CA ILE A 174 18.34 18.42 -9.08
C ILE A 174 17.45 19.42 -9.81
N ILE A 175 16.27 19.70 -9.27
CA ILE A 175 15.33 20.65 -9.89
C ILE A 175 15.93 22.05 -9.95
N ALA A 176 16.60 22.53 -8.91
CA ALA A 176 17.29 23.81 -8.92
C ALA A 176 18.39 23.87 -10.00
N ALA A 177 19.17 22.82 -10.13
CA ALA A 177 20.17 22.69 -11.20
C ALA A 177 19.54 22.62 -12.60
N ALA A 178 18.37 22.02 -12.73
CA ALA A 178 17.65 21.92 -13.98
C ALA A 178 17.10 23.30 -14.41
N ILE A 179 16.49 24.04 -13.50
CA ILE A 179 15.98 25.41 -13.72
C ILE A 179 17.10 26.36 -14.16
N THR A 180 18.29 26.22 -13.57
CA THR A 180 19.46 27.04 -13.95
C THR A 180 20.17 26.55 -15.22
N GLY A 181 19.67 25.48 -15.85
CA GLY A 181 20.24 24.93 -17.09
C GLY A 181 21.52 24.10 -16.90
N ARG A 182 21.95 23.84 -15.65
CA ARG A 182 23.14 23.04 -15.34
C ARG A 182 22.93 21.57 -15.74
N VAL A 183 21.73 21.08 -15.68
CA VAL A 183 21.33 19.76 -16.15
C VAL A 183 19.99 19.88 -16.89
N LYS A 184 19.89 19.23 -18.05
CA LYS A 184 18.66 19.29 -18.87
C LYS A 184 17.91 17.96 -18.95
N VAL A 185 18.55 16.90 -18.46
CA VAL A 185 17.99 15.54 -18.38
C VAL A 185 18.20 15.04 -16.95
N PHE A 186 17.17 14.50 -16.33
CA PHE A 186 17.29 13.99 -14.96
C PHE A 186 16.35 12.81 -14.71
N CYS A 187 16.73 11.95 -13.78
CA CYS A 187 15.95 10.82 -13.30
C CYS A 187 15.41 11.13 -11.93
N LEU A 188 14.09 11.08 -11.78
CA LEU A 188 13.39 11.25 -10.51
C LEU A 188 12.23 10.27 -10.38
N ASP A 189 11.87 10.02 -9.13
CA ASP A 189 10.60 9.41 -8.79
C ASP A 189 9.46 10.38 -9.08
N GLU A 190 8.38 9.90 -9.70
CA GLU A 190 7.28 10.76 -10.18
C GLU A 190 6.63 11.61 -9.07
N PRO A 191 6.33 11.10 -7.84
CA PRO A 191 5.68 11.91 -6.84
C PRO A 191 6.48 13.15 -6.42
N PRO A 192 7.77 13.07 -6.03
CA PRO A 192 8.56 14.24 -5.70
C PRO A 192 8.86 15.12 -6.92
N ALA A 193 9.04 14.53 -8.11
CA ALA A 193 9.23 15.32 -9.33
C ALA A 193 8.05 16.24 -9.62
N ASN A 194 6.83 15.70 -9.59
CA ASN A 194 5.62 16.47 -9.82
C ASN A 194 5.44 17.58 -8.77
N TYR A 195 5.66 17.24 -7.48
CA TYR A 195 5.56 18.21 -6.41
C TYR A 195 6.58 19.36 -6.55
N LEU A 196 7.85 19.01 -6.78
CA LEU A 196 8.92 19.98 -6.83
C LEU A 196 8.87 20.86 -8.09
N LEU A 197 8.56 20.27 -9.25
CA LEU A 197 8.37 21.03 -10.50
C LEU A 197 7.21 22.02 -10.38
N TYR A 198 6.07 21.58 -9.82
CA TYR A 198 4.93 22.45 -9.59
C TYR A 198 5.26 23.57 -8.60
N ARG A 199 5.85 23.26 -7.45
CA ARG A 199 6.22 24.22 -6.41
C ARG A 199 7.20 25.29 -6.91
N SER A 200 8.10 24.91 -7.84
CA SER A 200 9.08 25.83 -8.43
C SER A 200 8.58 26.59 -9.64
N GLY A 201 7.35 26.32 -10.13
CA GLY A 201 6.83 26.91 -11.36
C GLY A 201 7.50 26.42 -12.63
N ALA A 202 8.24 25.31 -12.57
CA ALA A 202 9.02 24.77 -13.70
C ALA A 202 8.30 23.63 -14.44
N GLN A 203 7.06 23.30 -14.09
CA GLN A 203 6.28 22.20 -14.71
C GLN A 203 6.10 22.35 -16.21
N GLU A 204 6.13 23.59 -16.72
CA GLU A 204 6.02 23.87 -18.16
C GLU A 204 7.36 23.78 -18.91
N GLN A 205 8.49 23.73 -18.20
CA GLN A 205 9.82 23.70 -18.79
C GLN A 205 10.32 22.26 -19.03
N PHE A 206 9.82 21.30 -18.23
CA PHE A 206 10.27 19.92 -18.28
C PHE A 206 9.11 18.98 -18.60
N VAL A 207 9.44 17.92 -19.35
CA VAL A 207 8.47 16.89 -19.72
C VAL A 207 9.00 15.52 -19.29
N ARG A 208 8.10 14.69 -18.78
CA ARG A 208 8.37 13.27 -18.57
C ARG A 208 8.35 12.59 -19.94
N VAL A 209 9.46 11.99 -20.36
CA VAL A 209 9.55 11.34 -21.67
C VAL A 209 9.24 9.85 -21.62
N PHE A 210 9.71 9.14 -20.59
CA PHE A 210 9.34 7.75 -20.36
C PHE A 210 9.56 7.35 -18.90
N ARG A 211 8.86 6.29 -18.48
CA ARG A 211 9.14 5.61 -17.19
C ARG A 211 10.33 4.68 -17.36
N LEU A 212 11.31 4.81 -16.49
CA LEU A 212 12.52 3.99 -16.51
C LEU A 212 12.26 2.63 -15.87
N TYR A 213 11.60 2.60 -14.73
CA TYR A 213 11.13 1.42 -14.00
C TYR A 213 10.09 1.81 -12.96
N GLU A 214 9.48 0.79 -12.34
CA GLU A 214 8.60 0.97 -11.19
C GLU A 214 9.29 0.39 -9.95
N GLY A 215 9.54 1.24 -8.96
CA GLY A 215 10.07 0.87 -7.67
C GLY A 215 8.95 0.60 -6.67
N GLN A 216 9.29 -0.04 -5.56
CA GLN A 216 8.36 -0.26 -4.46
C GLN A 216 9.00 0.19 -3.15
N PHE A 217 8.25 0.95 -2.36
CA PHE A 217 8.69 1.28 -1.02
C PHE A 217 8.47 0.14 -0.06
N HIS A 218 9.54 -0.15 0.66
CA HIS A 218 9.57 -1.09 1.77
C HIS A 218 10.16 -0.43 2.99
N ARG A 219 9.82 -0.94 4.15
CA ARG A 219 10.59 -0.78 5.37
C ARG A 219 11.56 -1.93 5.46
N ALA A 220 12.74 -1.67 5.96
CA ALA A 220 13.72 -2.73 6.10
C ALA A 220 14.45 -2.66 7.45
N VAL A 221 14.85 -3.83 7.94
CA VAL A 221 15.62 -4.02 9.16
C VAL A 221 16.88 -4.82 8.85
N ARG A 222 17.84 -4.88 9.77
CA ARG A 222 19.03 -5.73 9.60
C ARG A 222 18.65 -7.21 9.51
N LEU A 223 19.46 -8.02 8.83
CA LEU A 223 19.20 -9.45 8.60
C LEU A 223 18.90 -10.27 9.87
N HIS A 224 19.39 -9.83 11.03
CA HIS A 224 19.21 -10.55 12.29
C HIS A 224 17.96 -10.13 13.06
N ASP A 225 17.24 -9.13 12.60
CA ASP A 225 16.13 -8.48 13.31
C ASP A 225 14.74 -8.89 12.79
N ALA A 226 14.57 -10.16 12.38
CA ALA A 226 13.30 -10.65 11.83
C ALA A 226 12.10 -10.43 12.77
N ALA A 227 12.29 -10.56 14.09
CA ALA A 227 11.25 -10.30 15.07
C ALA A 227 10.84 -8.82 15.08
N LEU A 228 11.79 -7.89 14.88
CA LEU A 228 11.51 -6.47 14.76
C LEU A 228 10.70 -6.18 13.49
N LEU A 229 11.08 -6.77 12.35
CA LEU A 229 10.32 -6.60 11.11
C LEU A 229 8.87 -7.03 11.28
N GLN A 230 8.65 -8.19 11.89
CA GLN A 230 7.30 -8.67 12.19
C GLN A 230 6.53 -7.71 13.11
N GLN A 231 7.18 -7.16 14.15
CA GLN A 231 6.58 -6.17 15.05
C GLN A 231 6.19 -4.88 14.30
N VAL A 232 7.05 -4.40 13.41
CA VAL A 232 6.78 -3.22 12.57
C VAL A 232 5.58 -3.46 11.66
N GLU A 233 5.53 -4.59 10.95
CA GLU A 233 4.42 -4.95 10.07
C GLU A 233 3.10 -5.10 10.84
N GLN A 234 3.11 -5.81 11.97
CA GLN A 234 1.92 -5.96 12.83
C GLN A 234 1.40 -4.62 13.34
N GLY A 235 2.29 -3.66 13.62
CA GLY A 235 1.88 -2.31 14.01
C GLY A 235 1.16 -1.57 12.88
N PHE A 236 1.64 -1.68 11.64
CA PHE A 236 0.96 -1.10 10.48
C PHE A 236 -0.35 -1.79 10.15
N ASP A 237 -0.46 -3.10 10.37
CA ASP A 237 -1.71 -3.86 10.18
C ASP A 237 -2.84 -3.44 11.14
N ARG A 238 -2.52 -2.75 12.25
CA ARG A 238 -3.52 -2.20 13.19
C ARG A 238 -4.15 -0.90 12.70
N ILE A 239 -3.51 -0.19 11.76
CA ILE A 239 -4.04 1.06 11.21
C ILE A 239 -5.18 0.72 10.26
N SER A 240 -6.34 1.28 10.50
CA SER A 240 -7.54 0.99 9.70
C SER A 240 -7.43 1.53 8.26
N PRO A 241 -8.10 0.90 7.29
CA PRO A 241 -8.15 1.41 5.92
C PRO A 241 -8.71 2.85 5.82
N THR A 242 -9.60 3.24 6.73
CA THR A 242 -10.19 4.58 6.79
C THR A 242 -9.15 5.62 7.21
N GLU A 243 -8.33 5.32 8.23
CA GLU A 243 -7.23 6.20 8.66
C GLU A 243 -6.20 6.38 7.55
N LEU A 244 -5.80 5.27 6.91
CA LEU A 244 -4.87 5.31 5.76
C LEU A 244 -5.43 6.12 4.59
N ALA A 245 -6.73 5.99 4.30
CA ALA A 245 -7.39 6.75 3.25
C ALA A 245 -7.42 8.25 3.57
N SER A 246 -7.78 8.61 4.81
CA SER A 246 -7.79 10.01 5.28
C SER A 246 -6.39 10.63 5.19
N LEU A 247 -5.37 9.87 5.60
CA LEU A 247 -3.99 10.33 5.54
C LEU A 247 -3.52 10.53 4.10
N ARG A 248 -3.89 9.62 3.20
CA ARG A 248 -3.59 9.74 1.77
C ARG A 248 -4.27 10.97 1.16
N ASP A 249 -5.53 11.20 1.47
CA ASP A 249 -6.26 12.38 0.99
C ASP A 249 -5.66 13.69 1.47
N LYS A 250 -5.18 13.72 2.73
CA LYS A 250 -4.49 14.89 3.29
C LYS A 250 -3.24 15.27 2.49
N TRP A 251 -2.43 14.29 2.07
CA TRP A 251 -1.10 14.55 1.50
C TRP A 251 -1.04 14.48 -0.02
N PHE A 252 -1.88 13.66 -0.64
CA PHE A 252 -1.89 13.47 -2.10
C PHE A 252 -3.13 14.07 -2.77
N GLY A 253 -4.08 14.54 -1.96
CA GLY A 253 -5.37 15.00 -2.46
C GLY A 253 -6.28 13.85 -2.88
N THR A 254 -7.56 14.17 -3.07
CA THR A 254 -8.51 13.22 -3.66
C THR A 254 -8.30 13.20 -5.17
N PRO A 255 -8.17 12.03 -5.82
CA PRO A 255 -8.09 11.97 -7.27
C PRO A 255 -9.28 12.67 -7.91
N VAL A 256 -9.03 13.61 -8.82
CA VAL A 256 -10.08 14.31 -9.56
C VAL A 256 -10.89 13.27 -10.34
N GLY A 257 -12.21 13.23 -10.11
CA GLY A 257 -13.12 12.26 -10.73
C GLY A 257 -13.33 10.94 -9.97
N SER A 258 -12.71 10.74 -8.82
CA SER A 258 -13.08 9.63 -7.93
C SER A 258 -14.39 9.95 -7.22
N VAL A 259 -15.50 9.47 -7.78
CA VAL A 259 -16.77 9.45 -7.04
C VAL A 259 -16.64 8.37 -5.95
N ARG A 260 -16.32 8.78 -4.74
CA ARG A 260 -16.46 7.88 -3.58
C ARG A 260 -17.96 7.73 -3.32
N LEU A 261 -18.52 6.61 -3.75
CA LEU A 261 -19.84 6.21 -3.31
C LEU A 261 -19.72 5.86 -1.82
N ASP A 262 -20.18 6.76 -0.97
CA ASP A 262 -20.31 6.43 0.46
C ASP A 262 -21.33 5.30 0.66
N ALA A 263 -21.28 4.63 1.80
CA ALA A 263 -22.15 3.51 2.08
C ALA A 263 -23.65 3.93 2.04
N ALA A 264 -23.95 5.20 2.34
CA ALA A 264 -25.30 5.72 2.29
C ALA A 264 -25.78 5.87 0.84
N THR A 265 -24.96 6.44 -0.04
CA THR A 265 -25.25 6.57 -1.48
C THR A 265 -25.41 5.19 -2.14
N LEU A 266 -24.53 4.22 -1.84
CA LEU A 266 -24.65 2.86 -2.35
C LEU A 266 -25.96 2.21 -1.90
N ARG A 267 -26.34 2.36 -0.63
CA ARG A 267 -27.61 1.88 -0.08
C ARG A 267 -28.81 2.49 -0.81
N HIS A 268 -28.81 3.80 -1.09
CA HIS A 268 -29.89 4.44 -1.84
C HIS A 268 -29.98 3.95 -3.28
N ILE A 269 -28.86 3.74 -3.95
CA ILE A 269 -28.84 3.15 -5.30
C ILE A 269 -29.43 1.74 -5.28
N LEU A 270 -29.03 0.89 -4.33
CA LEU A 270 -29.56 -0.48 -4.20
C LEU A 270 -31.06 -0.50 -3.91
N LEU A 271 -31.54 0.39 -3.04
CA LEU A 271 -32.97 0.53 -2.75
C LEU A 271 -33.77 1.00 -3.98
N ALA A 272 -33.24 1.96 -4.75
CA ALA A 272 -33.89 2.41 -5.97
C ALA A 272 -33.96 1.28 -7.02
N LEU A 273 -32.88 0.50 -7.20
CA LEU A 273 -32.87 -0.66 -8.08
C LEU A 273 -33.87 -1.74 -7.63
N ALA A 274 -33.96 -2.02 -6.35
CA ALA A 274 -34.93 -2.97 -5.81
C ALA A 274 -36.36 -2.51 -6.04
N ALA A 275 -36.66 -1.21 -5.84
CA ALA A 275 -37.97 -0.62 -6.08
C ALA A 275 -38.38 -0.68 -7.56
N THR A 276 -37.48 -0.37 -8.49
CA THR A 276 -37.72 -0.46 -9.93
C THR A 276 -37.97 -1.91 -10.39
N LEU A 277 -37.23 -2.86 -9.86
CA LEU A 277 -37.45 -4.27 -10.12
C LEU A 277 -38.81 -4.75 -9.65
N LEU A 278 -39.20 -4.34 -8.43
CA LEU A 278 -40.52 -4.67 -7.86
C LEU A 278 -41.65 -4.10 -8.69
N LEU A 279 -41.54 -2.83 -9.10
CA LEU A 279 -42.55 -2.21 -9.99
C LEU A 279 -42.63 -2.94 -11.34
N GLY A 280 -41.52 -3.36 -11.91
CA GLY A 280 -41.50 -4.16 -13.14
C GLY A 280 -42.22 -5.51 -12.99
N VAL A 281 -42.00 -6.21 -11.88
CA VAL A 281 -42.68 -7.48 -11.57
C VAL A 281 -44.18 -7.27 -11.40
N LEU A 282 -44.60 -6.23 -10.68
CA LEU A 282 -46.02 -5.88 -10.49
C LEU A 282 -46.70 -5.52 -11.82
N ALA A 283 -46.06 -4.74 -12.68
CA ALA A 283 -46.55 -4.40 -14.00
C ALA A 283 -46.72 -5.64 -14.91
N ALA A 284 -45.72 -6.54 -14.86
CA ALA A 284 -45.81 -7.82 -15.58
C ALA A 284 -46.95 -8.70 -15.08
N ALA A 285 -47.11 -8.85 -13.77
CA ALA A 285 -48.21 -9.60 -13.17
C ALA A 285 -49.58 -8.98 -13.55
N TRP A 286 -49.70 -7.66 -13.47
CA TRP A 286 -50.89 -6.92 -13.89
C TRP A 286 -51.22 -7.16 -15.36
N SER A 287 -50.24 -7.09 -16.24
CA SER A 287 -50.41 -7.37 -17.68
C SER A 287 -50.90 -8.79 -17.97
N VAL A 288 -50.41 -9.78 -17.22
CA VAL A 288 -50.89 -11.16 -17.34
C VAL A 288 -52.32 -11.31 -16.88
N LEU A 289 -52.68 -10.67 -15.75
CA LEU A 289 -54.08 -10.67 -15.26
C LEU A 289 -55.03 -10.02 -16.26
N LEU A 290 -54.70 -8.85 -16.80
CA LEU A 290 -55.49 -8.16 -17.82
C LEU A 290 -55.65 -9.04 -19.07
N ARG A 291 -54.61 -9.66 -19.57
CA ARG A 291 -54.69 -10.57 -20.73
C ARG A 291 -55.58 -11.76 -20.44
N ARG A 292 -55.57 -12.31 -19.20
CA ARG A 292 -56.48 -13.42 -18.81
C ARG A 292 -57.95 -12.96 -18.81
N GLN A 293 -58.24 -11.77 -18.25
CA GLN A 293 -59.61 -11.20 -18.23
C GLN A 293 -60.13 -10.92 -19.65
N VAL A 294 -59.31 -10.27 -20.50
CA VAL A 294 -59.66 -10.01 -21.89
C VAL A 294 -59.98 -11.32 -22.64
N ARG A 295 -59.12 -12.33 -22.50
CA ARG A 295 -59.34 -13.63 -23.11
C ARG A 295 -60.62 -14.33 -22.62
N ALA A 296 -60.93 -14.24 -21.34
CA ALA A 296 -62.16 -14.77 -20.77
C ALA A 296 -63.39 -14.08 -21.36
N ARG A 297 -63.40 -12.75 -21.38
CA ARG A 297 -64.50 -11.94 -21.97
C ARG A 297 -64.66 -12.18 -23.48
N THR A 298 -63.55 -12.31 -24.21
CA THR A 298 -63.60 -12.61 -25.65
C THR A 298 -64.19 -13.96 -25.91
N ARG A 299 -63.94 -15.00 -25.10
CA ARG A 299 -64.50 -16.34 -25.21
C ARG A 299 -65.99 -16.32 -24.89
N GLU A 300 -66.44 -15.59 -23.85
CA GLU A 300 -67.88 -15.44 -23.54
C GLU A 300 -68.61 -14.82 -24.71
N LEU A 301 -68.13 -13.68 -25.26
CA LEU A 301 -68.73 -13.04 -26.42
C LEU A 301 -68.76 -13.90 -27.67
N GLN A 302 -67.72 -14.70 -27.89
CA GLN A 302 -67.68 -15.66 -29.03
C GLN A 302 -68.70 -16.79 -28.82
N ALA A 303 -68.89 -17.30 -27.61
CA ALA A 303 -69.89 -18.30 -27.28
C ALA A 303 -71.33 -17.74 -27.45
N GLU A 304 -71.60 -16.50 -27.03
CA GLU A 304 -72.89 -15.82 -27.23
C GLU A 304 -73.21 -15.60 -28.71
N ARG A 305 -72.22 -15.12 -29.48
CA ARG A 305 -72.35 -15.00 -30.96
C ARG A 305 -72.63 -16.32 -31.64
N ALA A 306 -71.93 -17.40 -31.26
CA ALA A 306 -72.18 -18.73 -31.81
C ALA A 306 -73.61 -19.22 -31.47
N ARG A 307 -74.13 -18.99 -30.23
CA ARG A 307 -75.45 -19.32 -29.87
C ARG A 307 -76.53 -18.52 -30.68
N LEU A 308 -76.31 -17.20 -30.86
CA LEU A 308 -77.20 -16.37 -31.69
C LEU A 308 -77.16 -16.84 -33.18
N HIS A 309 -76.03 -17.17 -33.73
CA HIS A 309 -76.00 -17.75 -35.10
C HIS A 309 -76.72 -19.04 -35.21
N THR A 310 -76.60 -19.97 -34.26
CA THR A 310 -77.30 -21.24 -34.25
C THR A 310 -78.85 -21.01 -34.15
N LEU A 311 -79.29 -20.01 -33.36
CA LEU A 311 -80.70 -19.67 -33.27
C LEU A 311 -81.26 -19.03 -34.56
N LEU A 312 -80.43 -18.21 -35.24
CA LEU A 312 -80.81 -17.62 -36.54
C LEU A 312 -80.88 -18.70 -37.64
N ASP A 313 -79.97 -19.68 -37.63
CA ASP A 313 -79.96 -20.80 -38.57
C ASP A 313 -81.15 -21.80 -38.33
N MET A 314 -81.77 -21.75 -37.11
CA MET A 314 -82.91 -22.58 -36.80
C MET A 314 -84.25 -21.90 -37.13
N LEU A 315 -84.28 -20.66 -37.54
CA LEU A 315 -85.52 -19.97 -38.01
C LEU A 315 -85.66 -20.33 -39.50
N PRO A 316 -86.60 -21.19 -39.86
CA PRO A 316 -86.84 -21.46 -41.28
C PRO A 316 -87.42 -20.20 -41.92
N ASP A 317 -87.00 -19.96 -43.17
CA ASP A 317 -87.40 -18.89 -44.02
C ASP A 317 -88.86 -18.58 -43.87
N LEU A 318 -89.18 -17.42 -43.25
CA LEU A 318 -90.48 -16.80 -43.30
C LEU A 318 -90.41 -15.74 -44.41
N VAL A 319 -90.58 -16.17 -45.66
CA VAL A 319 -91.13 -15.35 -46.76
C VAL A 319 -92.18 -16.14 -47.47
#